data_33ec99633f75642314c544ee1f64fc9c
#
_entry.id   33ec99633f75642314c544ee1f64fc9c
#
_cell.length_a   1.000
_cell.length_b   1.000
_cell.length_c   1.000
_cell.angle_alpha   90.00
_cell.angle_beta   90.00
_cell.angle_gamma   90.00
#
_symmetry.space_group_name_H-M   'P 1'
#
loop_
_entity.id
_entity.type
_entity.pdbx_description
1 polymer ?
#
loop_
_entity_poly.entity_id
_entity_poly.type
_entity_poly.pdbx_seq_one_letter_code
_entity_poly.pdbx_strand_id
1 'polypeptide(L)'
;MTSRREFIKTGSALSAAMLVKGPVSSLYKSPVIGLQLYTVRDLMEKDPTGTLAKVAAIGYNSVENATYTGSLKFYGMDAATYKKVLADNGLMPTSGHYRLGQEPDKNGGVVNGTLLHDWQRAVDDAATVGIQYMVCAYLSDQERGGVDHYKQLADIFNKAAETCKKSGIQFCYHNHDFEFQVQDGVFPYDILLEKTDKDLVKMEVDLYWVKKAGQNPLALFQKHPGRFPLWHVKDMSKEASQTFAEVGNGIIDFKTIFQHKAEAGMKYFFVEQDKCPGSPIDSITQSYKFIRSNLV
;
A
#
# COMPACT_ATOMS: atom_id res chain seq x y z
N MET A 1 -11.08 -70.67 -9.11
CA MET A 1 -10.40 -70.17 -7.91
C MET A 1 -9.49 -69.03 -8.32
N THR A 2 -10.02 -67.85 -8.35
CA THR A 2 -9.33 -66.64 -8.76
C THR A 2 -8.83 -65.89 -7.50
N SER A 3 -7.56 -65.62 -7.52
CA SER A 3 -6.74 -65.14 -6.42
C SER A 3 -7.06 -63.66 -6.02
N ARG A 4 -7.08 -63.45 -4.69
CA ARG A 4 -7.33 -62.15 -3.98
C ARG A 4 -6.22 -61.10 -4.15
N ARG A 5 -5.55 -60.96 -5.29
CA ARG A 5 -4.37 -60.07 -5.43
C ARG A 5 -4.50 -58.93 -6.43
N GLU A 6 -5.68 -58.62 -6.94
CA GLU A 6 -5.86 -57.55 -7.93
C GLU A 6 -6.77 -56.39 -7.52
N PHE A 7 -6.94 -56.12 -6.24
CA PHE A 7 -7.87 -55.06 -5.80
C PHE A 7 -7.21 -53.97 -4.91
N ILE A 8 -5.95 -53.60 -5.16
CA ILE A 8 -5.35 -52.39 -4.56
C ILE A 8 -4.43 -51.74 -5.61
N LYS A 9 -4.99 -51.07 -6.59
CA LYS A 9 -4.31 -50.03 -7.42
C LYS A 9 -5.32 -49.03 -7.93
N THR A 10 -5.90 -48.26 -7.04
CA THR A 10 -6.56 -46.98 -7.33
C THR A 10 -6.20 -46.10 -6.14
N GLY A 11 -5.17 -45.39 -6.12
CA GLY A 11 -4.96 -44.17 -6.81
C GLY A 11 -5.26 -43.02 -5.87
N SER A 12 -4.41 -42.82 -4.81
CA SER A 12 -4.41 -41.55 -4.06
C SER A 12 -3.67 -40.53 -4.91
N ALA A 13 -4.38 -39.77 -5.71
CA ALA A 13 -3.88 -38.53 -6.28
C ALA A 13 -3.83 -37.50 -5.16
N LEU A 14 -2.69 -37.44 -4.44
CA LEU A 14 -2.35 -36.26 -3.65
C LEU A 14 -2.17 -35.11 -4.63
N SER A 15 -3.14 -34.20 -4.66
CA SER A 15 -2.99 -32.88 -5.26
C SER A 15 -1.94 -32.10 -4.44
N ALA A 16 -0.70 -32.19 -4.85
CA ALA A 16 0.35 -31.30 -4.39
C ALA A 16 0.02 -29.90 -4.92
N ALA A 17 -0.63 -29.07 -4.10
CA ALA A 17 -0.69 -27.65 -4.34
C ALA A 17 0.74 -27.12 -4.27
N MET A 18 1.38 -26.97 -5.42
CA MET A 18 2.63 -26.24 -5.52
C MET A 18 2.34 -24.79 -5.15
N LEU A 19 2.71 -24.42 -3.92
CA LEU A 19 2.89 -23.03 -3.52
C LEU A 19 3.97 -22.45 -4.43
N VAL A 20 3.56 -21.74 -5.47
CA VAL A 20 4.46 -20.93 -6.31
C VAL A 20 4.95 -19.77 -5.43
N LYS A 21 6.04 -20.01 -4.70
CA LYS A 21 6.80 -18.97 -3.99
C LYS A 21 7.70 -18.23 -4.99
N GLY A 22 7.11 -17.46 -5.90
CA GLY A 22 7.85 -16.53 -6.76
C GLY A 22 7.19 -15.15 -6.67
N PRO A 23 7.94 -14.06 -6.85
CA PRO A 23 7.32 -12.75 -6.91
C PRO A 23 6.35 -12.73 -8.10
N VAL A 24 5.09 -12.37 -7.84
CA VAL A 24 4.01 -12.32 -8.84
C VAL A 24 4.37 -11.42 -10.03
N SER A 25 5.35 -10.53 -9.86
CA SER A 25 5.92 -9.69 -10.93
C SER A 25 6.46 -10.47 -12.14
N SER A 26 6.81 -11.76 -11.98
CA SER A 26 7.29 -12.60 -13.12
C SER A 26 6.18 -12.99 -14.10
N LEU A 27 4.92 -12.82 -13.74
CA LEU A 27 3.77 -13.15 -14.59
C LEU A 27 3.40 -12.02 -15.56
N TYR A 28 3.85 -10.80 -15.31
CA TYR A 28 3.58 -9.66 -16.17
C TYR A 28 4.75 -9.42 -17.12
N LYS A 29 4.50 -9.49 -18.44
CA LYS A 29 5.47 -9.10 -19.48
C LYS A 29 5.79 -7.61 -19.48
N SER A 30 4.93 -6.79 -18.87
CA SER A 30 5.07 -5.35 -18.73
C SER A 30 5.41 -4.97 -17.29
N PRO A 31 6.11 -3.84 -17.05
CA PRO A 31 6.36 -3.32 -15.71
C PRO A 31 5.06 -3.13 -14.95
N VAL A 32 5.11 -3.37 -13.63
CA VAL A 32 3.97 -3.12 -12.75
C VAL A 32 3.98 -1.64 -12.37
N ILE A 33 2.93 -0.92 -12.76
CA ILE A 33 2.70 0.49 -12.43
C ILE A 33 1.40 0.57 -11.64
N GLY A 34 1.52 0.94 -10.36
CA GLY A 34 0.39 1.04 -9.45
C GLY A 34 -0.21 2.45 -9.38
N LEU A 35 -1.49 2.50 -9.01
CA LEU A 35 -2.20 3.73 -8.67
C LEU A 35 -2.78 3.61 -7.26
N GLN A 36 -2.52 4.62 -6.40
CA GLN A 36 -3.28 4.80 -5.17
C GLN A 36 -4.63 5.43 -5.52
N LEU A 37 -5.71 4.70 -5.21
CA LEU A 37 -7.07 5.07 -5.61
C LEU A 37 -7.62 6.31 -4.87
N TYR A 38 -6.92 6.81 -3.85
CA TYR A 38 -7.23 8.10 -3.23
C TYR A 38 -7.17 9.26 -4.23
N THR A 39 -6.28 9.17 -5.22
CA THR A 39 -6.17 10.18 -6.29
C THR A 39 -7.48 10.35 -7.07
N VAL A 40 -8.21 9.27 -7.26
CA VAL A 40 -9.48 9.24 -8.01
C VAL A 40 -10.70 9.00 -7.10
N ARG A 41 -10.58 9.31 -5.78
CA ARG A 41 -11.59 9.00 -4.76
C ARG A 41 -12.99 9.49 -5.09
N ASP A 42 -13.11 10.71 -5.63
CA ASP A 42 -14.41 11.31 -5.98
C ASP A 42 -15.12 10.54 -7.11
N LEU A 43 -14.33 9.93 -8.00
CA LEU A 43 -14.85 9.07 -9.07
C LEU A 43 -15.15 7.66 -8.55
N MET A 44 -14.29 7.13 -7.67
CA MET A 44 -14.49 5.84 -7.00
C MET A 44 -15.74 5.84 -6.11
N GLU A 45 -16.06 6.96 -5.46
CA GLU A 45 -17.29 7.10 -4.67
C GLU A 45 -18.56 7.03 -5.54
N LYS A 46 -18.51 7.58 -6.75
CA LYS A 46 -19.66 7.66 -7.65
C LYS A 46 -19.85 6.39 -8.49
N ASP A 47 -18.78 5.90 -9.08
CA ASP A 47 -18.76 4.74 -9.98
C ASP A 47 -17.44 4.00 -9.87
N PRO A 48 -17.27 3.13 -8.86
CA PRO A 48 -16.02 2.41 -8.66
C PRO A 48 -15.67 1.49 -9.84
N THR A 49 -16.65 0.80 -10.42
CA THR A 49 -16.41 -0.13 -11.52
C THR A 49 -15.96 0.58 -12.80
N GLY A 50 -16.66 1.64 -13.19
CA GLY A 50 -16.29 2.42 -14.38
C GLY A 50 -14.98 3.20 -14.17
N THR A 51 -14.66 3.60 -12.93
CA THR A 51 -13.40 4.26 -12.61
C THR A 51 -12.22 3.29 -12.73
N LEU A 52 -12.35 2.08 -12.19
CA LEU A 52 -11.32 1.03 -12.32
C LEU A 52 -11.08 0.65 -13.78
N ALA A 53 -12.13 0.58 -14.60
CA ALA A 53 -11.99 0.35 -16.03
C ALA A 53 -11.20 1.48 -16.73
N LYS A 54 -11.43 2.75 -16.36
CA LYS A 54 -10.65 3.89 -16.88
C LYS A 54 -9.21 3.85 -16.44
N VAL A 55 -8.92 3.50 -15.18
CA VAL A 55 -7.57 3.33 -14.64
C VAL A 55 -6.81 2.24 -15.41
N ALA A 56 -7.43 1.10 -15.64
CA ALA A 56 -6.86 0.02 -16.44
C ALA A 56 -6.63 0.44 -17.92
N ALA A 57 -7.56 1.17 -18.51
CA ALA A 57 -7.47 1.65 -19.91
C ALA A 57 -6.31 2.64 -20.12
N ILE A 58 -5.89 3.40 -19.09
CA ILE A 58 -4.69 4.24 -19.12
C ILE A 58 -3.42 3.38 -19.19
N GLY A 59 -3.45 2.18 -18.59
CA GLY A 59 -2.35 1.23 -18.57
C GLY A 59 -1.87 0.85 -17.16
N TYR A 60 -2.42 1.42 -16.10
CA TYR A 60 -2.16 0.93 -14.75
C TYR A 60 -2.60 -0.53 -14.62
N ASN A 61 -1.80 -1.34 -13.98
CA ASN A 61 -2.05 -2.77 -13.82
C ASN A 61 -2.00 -3.24 -12.36
N SER A 62 -1.84 -2.31 -11.43
CA SER A 62 -1.87 -2.52 -9.99
C SER A 62 -2.61 -1.37 -9.31
N VAL A 63 -3.28 -1.67 -8.22
CA VAL A 63 -3.96 -0.65 -7.41
C VAL A 63 -3.65 -0.82 -5.94
N GLU A 64 -3.68 0.29 -5.25
CA GLU A 64 -3.74 0.38 -3.80
C GLU A 64 -5.07 0.98 -3.37
N ASN A 65 -5.78 0.29 -2.48
CA ASN A 65 -7.09 0.71 -2.01
C ASN A 65 -6.96 1.86 -1.02
N ALA A 66 -7.87 2.83 -1.09
CA ALA A 66 -7.90 3.96 -0.16
C ALA A 66 -9.01 3.85 0.89
N THR A 67 -9.92 2.88 0.79
CA THR A 67 -11.08 2.80 1.68
C THR A 67 -11.51 1.36 1.94
N TYR A 68 -11.71 1.05 3.21
CA TYR A 68 -12.26 -0.20 3.71
C TYR A 68 -12.86 0.02 5.11
N THR A 69 -12.18 0.80 5.94
CA THR A 69 -12.50 0.98 7.36
C THR A 69 -13.89 1.58 7.57
N GLY A 70 -14.53 1.18 8.65
CA GLY A 70 -15.87 1.62 9.04
C GLY A 70 -16.98 0.81 8.37
N SER A 71 -17.02 0.73 7.07
CA SER A 71 -18.04 -0.01 6.33
C SER A 71 -17.74 -1.52 6.18
N LEU A 72 -16.49 -1.93 6.36
CA LEU A 72 -15.97 -3.28 6.07
C LEU A 72 -16.22 -3.68 4.60
N LYS A 73 -16.15 -2.70 3.69
CA LYS A 73 -16.38 -2.85 2.26
C LYS A 73 -15.37 -2.07 1.45
N PHE A 74 -14.99 -2.61 0.31
CA PHE A 74 -14.16 -1.94 -0.68
C PHE A 74 -15.05 -1.15 -1.64
N TYR A 75 -15.15 0.17 -1.46
CA TYR A 75 -16.00 1.02 -2.31
C TYR A 75 -17.45 0.52 -2.42
N GLY A 76 -18.04 0.10 -1.28
CA GLY A 76 -19.39 -0.44 -1.21
C GLY A 76 -19.53 -1.94 -1.57
N MET A 77 -18.49 -2.56 -2.12
CA MET A 77 -18.46 -3.98 -2.49
C MET A 77 -17.92 -4.87 -1.36
N ASP A 78 -18.41 -6.09 -1.23
CA ASP A 78 -17.74 -7.10 -0.44
C ASP A 78 -16.42 -7.56 -1.10
N ALA A 79 -15.58 -8.28 -0.35
CA ALA A 79 -14.26 -8.69 -0.79
C ALA A 79 -14.28 -9.54 -2.08
N ALA A 80 -15.22 -10.46 -2.21
CA ALA A 80 -15.32 -11.36 -3.37
C ALA A 80 -15.75 -10.58 -4.63
N THR A 81 -16.73 -9.69 -4.49
CA THR A 81 -17.19 -8.82 -5.58
C THR A 81 -16.07 -7.88 -6.03
N TYR A 82 -15.36 -7.24 -5.10
CA TYR A 82 -14.26 -6.34 -5.43
C TYR A 82 -13.12 -7.06 -6.14
N LYS A 83 -12.73 -8.26 -5.64
CA LYS A 83 -11.75 -9.12 -6.32
C LYS A 83 -12.13 -9.39 -7.77
N LYS A 84 -13.41 -9.73 -8.00
CA LYS A 84 -13.89 -10.00 -9.37
C LYS A 84 -13.80 -8.76 -10.26
N VAL A 85 -14.20 -7.60 -9.76
CA VAL A 85 -14.14 -6.34 -10.54
C VAL A 85 -12.70 -6.00 -10.90
N LEU A 86 -11.74 -6.17 -9.99
CA LEU A 86 -10.31 -5.96 -10.27
C LEU A 86 -9.82 -6.95 -11.34
N ALA A 87 -10.14 -8.24 -11.20
CA ALA A 87 -9.74 -9.27 -12.14
C ALA A 87 -10.32 -9.04 -13.55
N ASP A 88 -11.60 -8.66 -13.65
CA ASP A 88 -12.26 -8.34 -14.92
C ASP A 88 -11.57 -7.16 -15.66
N ASN A 89 -10.91 -6.27 -14.92
CA ASN A 89 -10.14 -5.13 -15.47
C ASN A 89 -8.62 -5.40 -15.56
N GLY A 90 -8.14 -6.60 -15.21
CA GLY A 90 -6.71 -6.92 -15.23
C GLY A 90 -5.89 -6.14 -14.20
N LEU A 91 -6.50 -5.66 -13.12
CA LEU A 91 -5.87 -4.90 -12.04
C LEU A 91 -5.47 -5.82 -10.88
N MET A 92 -4.23 -5.74 -10.46
CA MET A 92 -3.71 -6.49 -9.31
C MET A 92 -4.02 -5.72 -8.02
N PRO A 93 -4.67 -6.35 -7.00
CA PRO A 93 -4.89 -5.75 -5.69
C PRO A 93 -3.61 -5.83 -4.85
N THR A 94 -2.63 -4.98 -5.11
CA THR A 94 -1.33 -5.13 -4.46
C THR A 94 -1.37 -4.71 -2.99
N SER A 95 -2.00 -3.58 -2.69
CA SER A 95 -1.96 -2.97 -1.36
C SER A 95 -3.28 -2.31 -0.98
N GLY A 96 -3.42 -1.94 0.28
CA GLY A 96 -4.54 -1.17 0.78
C GLY A 96 -4.24 -0.39 2.05
N HIS A 97 -4.80 0.81 2.12
CA HIS A 97 -4.70 1.71 3.25
C HIS A 97 -5.76 1.42 4.31
N TYR A 98 -5.33 1.40 5.56
CA TYR A 98 -6.15 1.17 6.75
C TYR A 98 -5.83 2.24 7.81
N ARG A 99 -6.75 2.44 8.75
CA ARG A 99 -6.58 3.42 9.83
C ARG A 99 -6.13 2.75 11.12
N LEU A 100 -5.49 3.52 12.01
CA LEU A 100 -5.19 3.08 13.38
C LEU A 100 -6.49 2.78 14.14
N GLY A 101 -7.43 3.71 14.14
CA GLY A 101 -8.77 3.51 14.69
C GLY A 101 -8.97 3.99 16.12
N GLN A 102 -8.12 4.90 16.60
CA GLN A 102 -8.31 5.56 17.89
C GLN A 102 -9.41 6.63 17.81
N GLU A 103 -9.58 7.27 16.65
CA GLU A 103 -10.65 8.23 16.43
C GLU A 103 -12.00 7.53 16.24
N PRO A 104 -13.04 7.98 16.95
CA PRO A 104 -14.40 7.51 16.74
C PRO A 104 -14.93 7.92 15.36
N ASP A 105 -16.01 7.28 14.93
CA ASP A 105 -16.79 7.74 13.77
C ASP A 105 -17.51 9.06 14.09
N LYS A 106 -18.14 9.64 13.06
CA LYS A 106 -18.90 10.92 13.20
C LYS A 106 -20.06 10.89 14.21
N ASN A 107 -20.45 9.70 14.66
CA ASN A 107 -21.51 9.51 15.67
C ASN A 107 -20.93 9.11 17.04
N GLY A 108 -19.60 9.12 17.21
CA GLY A 108 -18.92 8.71 18.44
C GLY A 108 -18.77 7.20 18.61
N GLY A 109 -19.06 6.42 17.56
CA GLY A 109 -18.94 4.97 17.56
C GLY A 109 -17.55 4.47 17.18
N VAL A 110 -17.30 3.18 17.45
CA VAL A 110 -16.06 2.50 17.07
C VAL A 110 -15.99 2.33 15.55
N VAL A 111 -14.82 2.60 14.97
CA VAL A 111 -14.56 2.38 13.55
C VAL A 111 -13.96 0.98 13.35
N ASN A 112 -14.77 0.05 12.87
CA ASN A 112 -14.34 -1.33 12.60
C ASN A 112 -13.41 -1.45 11.39
N GLY A 113 -12.65 -2.54 11.32
CA GLY A 113 -11.68 -2.78 10.24
C GLY A 113 -10.45 -1.86 10.34
N THR A 114 -10.10 -1.45 11.55
CA THR A 114 -8.91 -0.67 11.90
C THR A 114 -7.93 -1.54 12.68
N LEU A 115 -6.71 -1.05 12.88
CA LEU A 115 -5.69 -1.80 13.64
C LEU A 115 -6.16 -2.12 15.07
N LEU A 116 -6.91 -1.22 15.70
CA LEU A 116 -7.39 -1.35 17.07
C LEU A 116 -8.72 -2.10 17.19
N HIS A 117 -9.51 -2.14 16.10
CA HIS A 117 -10.87 -2.68 16.14
C HIS A 117 -11.16 -3.56 14.93
N ASP A 118 -11.48 -4.83 15.19
CA ASP A 118 -11.85 -5.85 14.21
C ASP A 118 -10.79 -6.09 13.11
N TRP A 119 -9.50 -6.01 13.52
CA TRP A 119 -8.36 -6.13 12.59
C TRP A 119 -8.30 -7.49 11.88
N GLN A 120 -8.60 -8.58 12.60
CA GLN A 120 -8.62 -9.91 11.98
C GLN A 120 -9.59 -9.98 10.80
N ARG A 121 -10.77 -9.37 10.93
CA ARG A 121 -11.74 -9.30 9.84
C ARG A 121 -11.20 -8.53 8.64
N ALA A 122 -10.50 -7.42 8.87
CA ALA A 122 -9.87 -6.66 7.79
C ALA A 122 -8.80 -7.50 7.06
N VAL A 123 -8.01 -8.28 7.81
CA VAL A 123 -7.00 -9.20 7.25
C VAL A 123 -7.65 -10.32 6.45
N ASP A 124 -8.75 -10.92 6.93
CA ASP A 124 -9.46 -11.99 6.23
C ASP A 124 -10.08 -11.49 4.91
N ASP A 125 -10.68 -10.31 4.93
CA ASP A 125 -11.23 -9.68 3.72
C ASP A 125 -10.11 -9.27 2.74
N ALA A 126 -8.97 -8.74 3.22
CA ALA A 126 -7.81 -8.45 2.41
C ALA A 126 -7.22 -9.72 1.75
N ALA A 127 -7.12 -10.81 2.49
CA ALA A 127 -6.70 -12.11 1.97
C ALA A 127 -7.68 -12.65 0.90
N THR A 128 -8.99 -12.47 1.09
CA THR A 128 -10.03 -12.86 0.12
C THR A 128 -9.86 -12.10 -1.19
N VAL A 129 -9.60 -10.79 -1.14
CA VAL A 129 -9.32 -9.96 -2.32
C VAL A 129 -8.00 -10.40 -2.98
N GLY A 130 -7.02 -10.82 -2.20
CA GLY A 130 -5.67 -11.16 -2.64
C GLY A 130 -4.66 -10.01 -2.46
N ILE A 131 -4.95 -9.10 -1.53
CA ILE A 131 -4.07 -8.00 -1.14
C ILE A 131 -2.80 -8.58 -0.51
N GLN A 132 -1.64 -8.05 -0.93
CA GLN A 132 -0.33 -8.52 -0.48
C GLN A 132 0.23 -7.65 0.66
N TYR A 133 -0.18 -6.38 0.72
CA TYR A 133 0.30 -5.41 1.71
C TYR A 133 -0.86 -4.67 2.35
N MET A 134 -0.86 -4.60 3.68
CA MET A 134 -1.80 -3.78 4.44
C MET A 134 -1.04 -2.65 5.12
N VAL A 135 -1.44 -1.41 4.87
CA VAL A 135 -0.69 -0.22 5.25
C VAL A 135 -1.48 0.61 6.26
N CYS A 136 -0.90 0.92 7.42
CA CYS A 136 -1.41 2.00 8.25
C CYS A 136 -1.05 3.33 7.58
N ALA A 137 -2.07 4.00 7.03
CA ALA A 137 -1.88 5.07 6.06
C ALA A 137 -1.69 6.47 6.66
N TYR A 138 -2.17 6.67 7.86
CA TYR A 138 -2.20 8.01 8.46
C TYR A 138 -2.44 7.92 9.96
N LEU A 139 -1.85 8.84 10.68
CA LEU A 139 -2.15 9.12 12.07
C LEU A 139 -2.80 10.50 12.17
N SER A 140 -4.02 10.56 12.69
CA SER A 140 -4.69 11.84 12.97
C SER A 140 -3.98 12.61 14.07
N ASP A 141 -4.33 13.89 14.27
CA ASP A 141 -3.72 14.69 15.32
C ASP A 141 -3.93 14.10 16.73
N GLN A 142 -5.05 13.40 16.95
CA GLN A 142 -5.33 12.70 18.21
C GLN A 142 -4.52 11.41 18.37
N GLU A 143 -4.10 10.81 17.25
CA GLU A 143 -3.29 9.59 17.19
C GLU A 143 -1.79 9.89 17.21
N ARG A 144 -1.39 11.16 17.19
CA ARG A 144 -0.01 11.63 17.31
C ARG A 144 0.28 12.00 18.75
N GLY A 145 1.49 11.76 19.21
CA GLY A 145 1.90 12.08 20.58
C GLY A 145 3.40 12.32 20.67
N GLY A 146 3.92 12.33 21.88
CA GLY A 146 5.37 12.42 22.14
C GLY A 146 6.09 11.08 21.87
N VAL A 147 7.37 11.07 22.15
CA VAL A 147 8.28 9.91 21.93
C VAL A 147 7.72 8.60 22.47
N ASP A 148 7.17 8.60 23.69
CA ASP A 148 6.64 7.37 24.31
C ASP A 148 5.36 6.89 23.62
N HIS A 149 4.58 7.77 23.06
CA HIS A 149 3.41 7.40 22.26
C HIS A 149 3.83 6.68 20.96
N TYR A 150 4.87 7.15 20.26
CA TYR A 150 5.39 6.48 19.07
C TYR A 150 6.00 5.10 19.37
N LYS A 151 6.55 4.89 20.59
CA LYS A 151 6.95 3.54 21.05
C LYS A 151 5.73 2.62 21.20
N GLN A 152 4.62 3.13 21.78
CA GLN A 152 3.36 2.38 21.88
C GLN A 152 2.76 2.05 20.51
N LEU A 153 2.82 3.01 19.57
CA LEU A 153 2.41 2.76 18.18
C LEU A 153 3.24 1.65 17.53
N ALA A 154 4.55 1.61 17.76
CA ALA A 154 5.40 0.53 17.26
C ALA A 154 4.97 -0.84 17.80
N ASP A 155 4.57 -0.95 19.07
CA ASP A 155 4.02 -2.18 19.64
C ASP A 155 2.68 -2.58 18.98
N ILE A 156 1.81 -1.61 18.71
CA ILE A 156 0.55 -1.84 17.98
C ILE A 156 0.84 -2.35 16.57
N PHE A 157 1.79 -1.74 15.87
CA PHE A 157 2.16 -2.14 14.51
C PHE A 157 2.77 -3.54 14.47
N ASN A 158 3.62 -3.88 15.44
CA ASN A 158 4.17 -5.24 15.56
C ASN A 158 3.05 -6.28 15.72
N LYS A 159 2.07 -6.03 16.60
CA LYS A 159 0.89 -6.92 16.79
C LYS A 159 0.02 -7.03 15.54
N ALA A 160 -0.25 -5.91 14.88
CA ALA A 160 -1.02 -5.89 13.63
C ALA A 160 -0.30 -6.70 12.54
N ALA A 161 1.03 -6.55 12.46
CA ALA A 161 1.87 -7.28 11.51
C ALA A 161 1.89 -8.79 11.76
N GLU A 162 1.91 -9.24 13.02
CA GLU A 162 1.78 -10.66 13.37
C GLU A 162 0.47 -11.27 12.85
N THR A 163 -0.62 -10.51 12.92
CA THR A 163 -1.92 -10.94 12.38
C THR A 163 -1.87 -11.05 10.85
N CYS A 164 -1.34 -10.03 10.16
CA CYS A 164 -1.15 -10.04 8.72
C CYS A 164 -0.28 -11.22 8.25
N LYS A 165 0.82 -11.49 8.94
CA LYS A 165 1.77 -12.57 8.60
C LYS A 165 1.12 -13.96 8.58
N LYS A 166 0.16 -14.23 9.47
CA LYS A 166 -0.59 -15.51 9.50
C LYS A 166 -1.36 -15.77 8.21
N SER A 167 -1.78 -14.70 7.54
CA SER A 167 -2.48 -14.74 6.24
C SER A 167 -1.54 -14.51 5.05
N GLY A 168 -0.21 -14.46 5.26
CA GLY A 168 0.77 -14.23 4.21
C GLY A 168 0.82 -12.80 3.68
N ILE A 169 0.26 -11.84 4.43
CA ILE A 169 0.22 -10.42 4.08
C ILE A 169 1.32 -9.69 4.83
N GLN A 170 2.01 -8.76 4.15
CA GLN A 170 3.01 -7.89 4.75
C GLN A 170 2.35 -6.62 5.30
N PHE A 171 2.59 -6.31 6.56
CA PHE A 171 2.17 -5.03 7.14
C PHE A 171 3.19 -3.93 6.85
N CYS A 172 2.70 -2.71 6.54
CA CYS A 172 3.51 -1.52 6.32
C CYS A 172 2.95 -0.30 7.07
N TYR A 173 3.80 0.70 7.25
CA TYR A 173 3.43 2.04 7.70
C TYR A 173 3.77 3.07 6.63
N HIS A 174 2.88 4.02 6.35
CA HIS A 174 3.04 5.11 5.39
C HIS A 174 3.30 6.42 6.13
N ASN A 175 4.37 7.12 5.73
CA ASN A 175 4.75 8.37 6.35
C ASN A 175 4.12 9.60 5.68
N HIS A 176 3.99 10.65 6.50
CA HIS A 176 3.77 12.02 6.06
C HIS A 176 4.97 12.89 6.46
N ASP A 177 4.77 14.20 6.55
CA ASP A 177 5.82 15.14 6.98
C ASP A 177 5.93 15.28 8.50
N PHE A 178 4.87 15.02 9.24
CA PHE A 178 4.83 15.20 10.69
C PHE A 178 5.73 14.21 11.45
N GLU A 179 6.00 13.03 10.92
CA GLU A 179 6.93 12.08 11.54
C GLU A 179 8.40 12.54 11.46
N PHE A 180 8.68 13.54 10.65
CA PHE A 180 9.99 14.18 10.53
C PHE A 180 10.08 15.53 11.27
N GLN A 181 9.09 15.87 12.08
CA GLN A 181 9.16 16.99 13.02
C GLN A 181 9.83 16.51 14.30
N VAL A 182 10.94 17.19 14.67
CA VAL A 182 11.74 16.80 15.86
C VAL A 182 10.89 16.87 17.12
N GLN A 183 10.87 15.81 17.90
CA GLN A 183 10.25 15.71 19.22
C GLN A 183 11.32 15.17 20.20
N ASP A 184 11.59 15.92 21.26
CA ASP A 184 12.61 15.55 22.26
C ASP A 184 13.98 15.16 21.64
N GLY A 185 14.37 15.84 20.55
CA GLY A 185 15.64 15.64 19.87
C GLY A 185 15.68 14.46 18.88
N VAL A 186 14.57 13.77 18.63
CA VAL A 186 14.49 12.64 17.68
C VAL A 186 13.32 12.82 16.70
N PHE A 187 13.40 12.16 15.56
CA PHE A 187 12.27 12.08 14.65
C PHE A 187 11.34 10.91 15.04
N PRO A 188 10.03 11.11 15.15
CA PRO A 188 9.06 10.03 15.29
C PRO A 188 9.23 8.88 14.28
N TYR A 189 9.61 9.21 13.05
CA TYR A 189 9.87 8.19 12.03
C TYR A 189 11.04 7.25 12.39
N ASP A 190 12.11 7.80 12.97
CA ASP A 190 13.25 6.99 13.45
C ASP A 190 12.81 6.05 14.57
N ILE A 191 11.93 6.50 15.49
CA ILE A 191 11.39 5.63 16.55
C ILE A 191 10.61 4.46 15.94
N LEU A 192 9.75 4.72 14.96
CA LEU A 192 9.00 3.65 14.28
C LEU A 192 9.94 2.68 13.57
N LEU A 193 10.98 3.17 12.88
CA LEU A 193 11.98 2.34 12.20
C LEU A 193 12.77 1.46 13.17
N GLU A 194 13.12 1.98 14.35
CA GLU A 194 13.95 1.29 15.36
C GLU A 194 13.16 0.33 16.25
N LYS A 195 11.92 0.68 16.62
CA LYS A 195 11.11 -0.06 17.59
C LYS A 195 10.19 -1.10 16.96
N THR A 196 9.95 -1.00 15.66
CA THR A 196 9.22 -2.07 14.96
C THR A 196 10.15 -3.19 14.52
N ASP A 197 9.66 -4.42 14.60
CA ASP A 197 10.36 -5.59 14.06
C ASP A 197 10.51 -5.42 12.53
N LYS A 198 11.78 -5.36 12.09
CA LYS A 198 12.13 -5.12 10.68
C LYS A 198 11.65 -6.20 9.71
N ASP A 199 11.35 -7.40 10.19
CA ASP A 199 10.88 -8.52 9.37
C ASP A 199 9.34 -8.63 9.36
N LEU A 200 8.68 -8.02 10.34
CA LEU A 200 7.21 -7.96 10.45
C LEU A 200 6.63 -6.67 9.87
N VAL A 201 7.22 -5.53 10.22
CA VAL A 201 6.74 -4.21 9.80
C VAL A 201 7.69 -3.64 8.75
N LYS A 202 7.18 -3.28 7.60
CA LYS A 202 7.89 -2.57 6.54
C LYS A 202 7.34 -1.14 6.43
N MET A 203 7.98 -0.32 5.59
CA MET A 203 7.55 1.05 5.36
C MET A 203 7.08 1.21 3.91
N GLU A 204 5.99 1.90 3.75
CA GLU A 204 5.61 2.49 2.49
C GLU A 204 6.10 3.93 2.51
N VAL A 205 7.19 4.21 1.79
CA VAL A 205 7.76 5.55 1.80
C VAL A 205 7.02 6.45 0.81
N ASP A 206 6.50 7.57 1.30
CA ASP A 206 6.01 8.64 0.44
C ASP A 206 7.13 9.64 0.15
N LEU A 207 7.57 9.67 -1.11
CA LEU A 207 8.71 10.47 -1.56
C LEU A 207 8.42 11.98 -1.54
N TYR A 208 7.15 12.38 -1.73
CA TYR A 208 6.74 13.78 -1.62
C TYR A 208 6.83 14.26 -0.17
N TRP A 209 6.26 13.49 0.80
CA TRP A 209 6.25 13.91 2.19
C TRP A 209 7.65 13.90 2.81
N VAL A 210 8.51 12.94 2.45
CA VAL A 210 9.94 12.98 2.82
C VAL A 210 10.59 14.26 2.31
N LYS A 211 10.37 14.61 1.04
CA LYS A 211 10.91 15.86 0.45
C LYS A 211 10.30 17.10 1.10
N LYS A 212 9.00 17.12 1.37
CA LYS A 212 8.28 18.21 2.04
C LYS A 212 8.82 18.49 3.42
N ALA A 213 9.20 17.45 4.15
CA ALA A 213 9.84 17.54 5.46
C ALA A 213 11.33 17.93 5.39
N GLY A 214 11.87 18.23 4.21
CA GLY A 214 13.28 18.59 4.03
C GLY A 214 14.23 17.40 4.16
N GLN A 215 13.74 16.18 4.14
CA GLN A 215 14.54 14.97 4.26
C GLN A 215 14.98 14.42 2.90
N ASN A 216 15.98 13.53 2.94
CA ASN A 216 16.51 12.89 1.74
C ASN A 216 16.14 11.38 1.74
N PRO A 217 15.32 10.89 0.80
CA PRO A 217 14.95 9.48 0.76
C PRO A 217 16.16 8.55 0.56
N LEU A 218 17.21 8.99 -0.14
CA LEU A 218 18.42 8.18 -0.33
C LEU A 218 19.14 7.91 1.02
N ALA A 219 19.17 8.91 1.90
CA ALA A 219 19.74 8.74 3.24
C ALA A 219 18.92 7.73 4.08
N LEU A 220 17.59 7.73 3.93
CA LEU A 220 16.73 6.72 4.57
C LEU A 220 17.03 5.31 4.04
N PHE A 221 17.22 5.15 2.73
CA PHE A 221 17.51 3.85 2.11
C PHE A 221 18.86 3.30 2.57
N GLN A 222 19.88 4.15 2.64
CA GLN A 222 21.21 3.78 3.15
C GLN A 222 21.20 3.41 4.64
N LYS A 223 20.46 4.16 5.46
CA LYS A 223 20.35 3.90 6.90
C LYS A 223 19.54 2.62 7.21
N HIS A 224 18.53 2.32 6.39
CA HIS A 224 17.59 1.22 6.62
C HIS A 224 17.35 0.38 5.35
N PRO A 225 18.38 -0.31 4.82
CA PRO A 225 18.26 -1.06 3.57
C PRO A 225 17.20 -2.18 3.68
N GLY A 226 16.40 -2.34 2.62
CA GLY A 226 15.36 -3.37 2.53
C GLY A 226 14.10 -3.09 3.36
N ARG A 227 13.94 -1.89 3.94
CA ARG A 227 12.78 -1.53 4.77
C ARG A 227 11.62 -0.95 3.97
N PHE A 228 11.81 -0.56 2.69
CA PHE A 228 10.86 0.24 1.91
C PHE A 228 10.36 -0.50 0.66
N PRO A 229 9.58 -1.59 0.83
CA PRO A 229 9.07 -2.36 -0.32
C PRO A 229 8.01 -1.64 -1.13
N LEU A 230 7.33 -0.66 -0.56
CA LEU A 230 6.30 0.15 -1.21
C LEU A 230 6.71 1.62 -1.26
N TRP A 231 6.48 2.25 -2.40
CA TRP A 231 6.75 3.67 -2.60
C TRP A 231 5.51 4.40 -3.12
N HIS A 232 5.18 5.55 -2.54
CA HIS A 232 4.32 6.54 -3.16
C HIS A 232 5.16 7.47 -4.03
N VAL A 233 4.86 7.47 -5.32
CA VAL A 233 5.46 8.32 -6.33
C VAL A 233 4.50 9.48 -6.56
N LYS A 234 4.69 10.52 -5.76
CA LYS A 234 3.91 11.75 -5.69
C LYS A 234 4.87 12.92 -5.90
N ASP A 235 4.61 13.78 -6.88
CA ASP A 235 5.53 14.87 -7.24
C ASP A 235 5.15 16.20 -6.57
N MET A 236 6.13 17.07 -6.44
CA MET A 236 6.03 18.36 -5.77
C MET A 236 6.12 19.48 -6.78
N SER A 237 5.19 20.42 -6.76
CA SER A 237 5.20 21.56 -7.66
C SER A 237 6.45 22.44 -7.47
N LYS A 238 6.82 23.16 -8.53
CA LYS A 238 7.95 24.11 -8.54
C LYS A 238 7.65 25.41 -7.79
N GLU A 239 6.39 25.64 -7.48
CA GLU A 239 5.92 26.83 -6.80
C GLU A 239 6.36 26.87 -5.33
N ALA A 240 6.44 28.04 -4.75
CA ALA A 240 6.82 28.23 -3.34
C ALA A 240 5.86 27.50 -2.36
N SER A 241 4.60 27.28 -2.75
CA SER A 241 3.62 26.51 -2.00
C SER A 241 3.96 25.03 -1.89
N GLN A 242 4.81 24.53 -2.79
CA GLN A 242 5.22 23.11 -2.85
C GLN A 242 4.01 22.15 -2.78
N THR A 243 2.96 22.48 -3.53
CA THR A 243 1.76 21.62 -3.64
C THR A 243 2.04 20.40 -4.52
N PHE A 244 1.01 19.64 -4.85
CA PHE A 244 1.14 18.44 -5.67
C PHE A 244 1.27 18.79 -7.15
N ALA A 245 2.00 17.96 -7.89
CA ALA A 245 2.12 18.01 -9.34
C ALA A 245 2.02 16.58 -9.91
N GLU A 246 1.69 16.50 -11.19
CA GLU A 246 1.82 15.25 -11.94
C GLU A 246 3.27 14.78 -11.96
N VAL A 247 3.48 13.48 -11.82
CA VAL A 247 4.83 12.89 -11.81
C VAL A 247 5.60 13.27 -13.07
N GLY A 248 6.75 13.91 -12.87
CA GLY A 248 7.60 14.43 -13.94
C GLY A 248 7.40 15.92 -14.25
N ASN A 249 6.36 16.57 -13.71
CA ASN A 249 6.12 18.01 -13.85
C ASN A 249 6.68 18.82 -12.66
N GLY A 250 7.02 18.14 -11.56
CA GLY A 250 7.51 18.76 -10.34
C GLY A 250 9.03 18.86 -10.22
N ILE A 251 9.51 18.79 -8.97
CA ILE A 251 10.91 18.99 -8.61
C ILE A 251 11.59 17.74 -8.04
N ILE A 252 10.87 16.63 -7.87
CA ILE A 252 11.45 15.42 -7.31
C ILE A 252 12.19 14.64 -8.41
N ASP A 253 13.47 14.37 -8.17
CA ASP A 253 14.30 13.59 -9.11
C ASP A 253 14.07 12.09 -8.96
N PHE A 254 12.93 11.62 -9.47
CA PHE A 254 12.59 10.21 -9.46
C PHE A 254 13.60 9.34 -10.21
N LYS A 255 14.27 9.85 -11.25
CA LYS A 255 15.26 9.08 -12.00
C LYS A 255 16.41 8.65 -11.09
N THR A 256 16.95 9.58 -10.31
CA THR A 256 18.00 9.27 -9.33
C THR A 256 17.46 8.35 -8.22
N ILE A 257 16.27 8.64 -7.68
CA ILE A 257 15.68 7.82 -6.59
C ILE A 257 15.47 6.37 -7.03
N PHE A 258 14.95 6.13 -8.24
CA PHE A 258 14.70 4.78 -8.77
C PHE A 258 15.98 3.95 -9.01
N GLN A 259 17.16 4.57 -9.15
CA GLN A 259 18.44 3.85 -9.19
C GLN A 259 18.75 3.14 -7.87
N HIS A 260 18.21 3.60 -6.75
CA HIS A 260 18.36 3.03 -5.41
C HIS A 260 17.25 2.03 -5.00
N LYS A 261 16.39 1.63 -5.95
CA LYS A 261 15.27 0.72 -5.66
C LYS A 261 15.69 -0.61 -5.03
N ALA A 262 16.84 -1.15 -5.42
CA ALA A 262 17.36 -2.40 -4.86
C ALA A 262 17.81 -2.23 -3.40
N GLU A 263 18.50 -1.13 -3.08
CA GLU A 263 18.95 -0.77 -1.72
C GLU A 263 17.74 -0.57 -0.78
N ALA A 264 16.75 0.17 -1.24
CA ALA A 264 15.49 0.38 -0.51
C ALA A 264 14.68 -0.90 -0.32
N GLY A 265 14.88 -1.91 -1.18
CA GLY A 265 14.10 -3.15 -1.22
C GLY A 265 12.75 -3.00 -1.90
N MET A 266 12.58 -2.00 -2.79
CA MET A 266 11.33 -1.71 -3.49
C MET A 266 10.81 -2.94 -4.24
N LYS A 267 9.52 -3.21 -4.07
CA LYS A 267 8.78 -4.25 -4.80
C LYS A 267 7.72 -3.65 -5.71
N TYR A 268 6.99 -2.66 -5.20
CA TYR A 268 5.94 -1.96 -5.91
C TYR A 268 6.01 -0.46 -5.63
N PHE A 269 5.44 0.30 -6.53
CA PHE A 269 5.21 1.73 -6.33
C PHE A 269 3.83 2.12 -6.85
N PHE A 270 3.27 3.16 -6.26
CA PHE A 270 1.96 3.69 -6.60
C PHE A 270 2.07 5.17 -6.92
N VAL A 271 1.51 5.57 -8.06
CA VAL A 271 1.28 6.99 -8.34
C VAL A 271 0.21 7.49 -7.39
N GLU A 272 0.44 8.64 -6.81
CA GLU A 272 -0.58 9.35 -6.03
C GLU A 272 -0.51 10.86 -6.25
N GLN A 273 -1.67 11.52 -6.19
CA GLN A 273 -1.79 12.97 -6.18
C GLN A 273 -3.03 13.37 -5.38
N ASP A 274 -2.86 13.98 -4.20
CA ASP A 274 -3.97 14.25 -3.28
C ASP A 274 -4.93 15.31 -3.81
N LYS A 275 -4.41 16.25 -4.61
CA LYS A 275 -5.19 17.30 -5.28
C LYS A 275 -4.69 17.45 -6.71
N CYS A 276 -5.60 17.24 -7.66
CA CYS A 276 -5.35 17.46 -9.06
C CYS A 276 -5.81 18.87 -9.45
N PRO A 277 -5.07 19.59 -10.33
CA PRO A 277 -5.47 20.94 -10.79
C PRO A 277 -6.70 20.92 -11.66
N GLY A 278 -7.05 19.76 -12.24
CA GLY A 278 -8.19 19.53 -13.11
C GLY A 278 -8.76 18.13 -12.92
N SER A 279 -9.03 17.45 -14.03
CA SER A 279 -9.52 16.06 -14.00
C SER A 279 -8.47 15.11 -13.41
N PRO A 280 -8.78 14.33 -12.35
CA PRO A 280 -7.85 13.31 -11.84
C PRO A 280 -7.43 12.29 -12.91
N ILE A 281 -8.31 11.96 -13.85
CA ILE A 281 -7.99 11.05 -14.97
C ILE A 281 -6.89 11.63 -15.85
N ASP A 282 -6.92 12.93 -16.12
CA ASP A 282 -5.89 13.58 -16.93
C ASP A 282 -4.56 13.62 -16.18
N SER A 283 -4.57 13.92 -14.87
CA SER A 283 -3.37 13.94 -14.02
C SER A 283 -2.71 12.57 -13.94
N ILE A 284 -3.48 11.49 -13.67
CA ILE A 284 -2.90 10.13 -13.62
C ILE A 284 -2.44 9.66 -15.00
N THR A 285 -3.07 10.13 -16.10
CA THR A 285 -2.63 9.82 -17.47
C THR A 285 -1.28 10.46 -17.77
N GLN A 286 -1.06 11.72 -17.38
CA GLN A 286 0.22 12.40 -17.54
C GLN A 286 1.33 11.70 -16.72
N SER A 287 1.05 11.41 -15.45
CA SER A 287 1.96 10.69 -14.54
C SER A 287 2.34 9.31 -15.10
N TYR A 288 1.36 8.55 -15.58
CA TYR A 288 1.60 7.25 -16.22
C TYR A 288 2.54 7.35 -17.43
N LYS A 289 2.29 8.30 -18.33
CA LYS A 289 3.13 8.50 -19.53
C LYS A 289 4.56 8.83 -19.18
N PHE A 290 4.78 9.71 -18.18
CA PHE A 290 6.13 10.03 -17.73
C PHE A 290 6.84 8.81 -17.15
N ILE A 291 6.19 8.07 -16.26
CA ILE A 291 6.76 6.89 -15.61
C ILE A 291 7.12 5.84 -16.66
N ARG A 292 6.19 5.53 -17.54
CA ARG A 292 6.37 4.53 -18.59
C ARG A 292 7.55 4.83 -19.53
N SER A 293 7.81 6.11 -19.80
CA SER A 293 8.86 6.55 -20.72
C SER A 293 10.21 6.77 -20.03
N ASN A 294 10.26 6.97 -18.70
CA ASN A 294 11.45 7.47 -18.01
C ASN A 294 11.94 6.60 -16.85
N LEU A 295 11.06 5.79 -16.23
CA LEU A 295 11.41 5.09 -14.97
C LEU A 295 11.36 3.57 -15.07
N VAL A 296 10.58 3.02 -16.04
CA VAL A 296 10.36 1.57 -16.17
C VAL A 296 10.41 1.06 -17.61
#